data_ce8c7d68aaeecfb0e2a6446f9abc74d6
#
_entry.id   ce8c7d68aaeecfb0e2a6446f9abc74d6
#
_cell.length_a   1.000
_cell.length_b   1.000
_cell.length_c   1.000
_cell.angle_alpha   90.00
_cell.angle_beta   90.00
_cell.angle_gamma   90.00
#
_symmetry.space_group_name_H-M   'P 1'
#
loop_
_entity.id
_entity.type
_entity.pdbx_description
1 polymer ?
#
loop_
_entity_poly.entity_id
_entity_poly.type
_entity_poly.pdbx_seq_one_letter_code
_entity_poly.pdbx_strand_id
1 'polypeptide(L)'
;MHKKSQTLISNSTFSAAMQEADGYNRWILDYHRPYLADPLLEIGLGHGTFYEYFCEKIRSYVGLDIDQTLVEHAQKNYPDNQYVCADLSSKTFTKEITQHRFNSILCLNVLEHIEDHEKALKNMLNVLTPSGHILLFVPAFQALYTDLDRLAGHYRRYTIKDMTLLANKCGGSIVEWSYFNFLGGIGWWINRFMSHKSLNDPSVNQQVRFFNKIVLPFSKLIQPLTKKFFGQSLYVILKKDVT
;
A
#
# COMPACT_ATOMS: atom_id res chain seq x y z
N MET A 1 15.06 23.37 -8.51
CA MET A 1 15.92 22.20 -8.30
C MET A 1 15.19 20.96 -7.70
N HIS A 2 13.89 21.01 -7.42
CA HIS A 2 13.10 19.92 -6.80
C HIS A 2 12.54 18.84 -7.78
N LYS A 3 12.48 19.13 -9.09
CA LYS A 3 11.86 18.23 -10.07
C LYS A 3 12.71 17.01 -10.49
N LYS A 4 14.03 17.03 -10.28
CA LYS A 4 14.93 15.92 -10.69
C LYS A 4 15.04 14.77 -9.70
N SER A 5 14.61 14.92 -8.44
CA SER A 5 14.70 13.87 -7.44
C SER A 5 13.46 12.93 -7.45
N GLN A 6 12.30 13.42 -7.89
CA GLN A 6 11.05 12.64 -7.88
C GLN A 6 10.97 11.58 -8.98
N THR A 7 11.48 11.85 -10.18
CA THR A 7 11.44 10.89 -11.30
C THR A 7 12.38 9.70 -11.12
N LEU A 8 13.38 9.80 -10.22
CA LEU A 8 14.31 8.69 -9.91
C LEU A 8 13.78 7.73 -8.82
N ILE A 9 12.75 8.13 -8.09
CA ILE A 9 12.23 7.35 -6.95
C ILE A 9 11.40 6.15 -7.43
N SER A 10 10.58 6.29 -8.47
CA SER A 10 9.63 5.25 -8.87
C SER A 10 10.26 3.98 -9.44
N ASN A 11 11.33 4.09 -10.23
CA ASN A 11 12.04 2.92 -10.77
C ASN A 11 12.94 2.22 -9.75
N SER A 12 13.23 2.83 -8.60
CA SER A 12 14.08 2.28 -7.56
C SER A 12 13.31 1.68 -6.38
N THR A 13 12.02 1.97 -6.24
CA THR A 13 11.22 1.55 -5.09
C THR A 13 10.65 0.13 -5.19
N PHE A 14 10.64 -0.46 -6.39
CA PHE A 14 10.16 -1.82 -6.63
C PHE A 14 11.28 -2.76 -7.05
N SER A 15 11.42 -3.90 -6.36
CA SER A 15 12.23 -5.00 -6.88
C SER A 15 11.44 -5.77 -7.94
N ALA A 16 12.09 -6.18 -9.03
CA ALA A 16 11.46 -6.99 -10.08
C ALA A 16 10.82 -8.28 -9.53
N ALA A 17 11.37 -8.86 -8.48
CA ALA A 17 10.82 -10.06 -7.85
C ALA A 17 9.51 -9.82 -7.09
N MET A 18 9.22 -8.59 -6.67
CA MET A 18 7.94 -8.26 -6.03
C MET A 18 6.80 -8.18 -7.05
N GLN A 19 7.08 -7.86 -8.31
CA GLN A 19 6.09 -7.90 -9.39
C GLN A 19 5.67 -9.35 -9.70
N GLU A 20 6.58 -10.31 -9.53
CA GLU A 20 6.32 -11.75 -9.73
C GLU A 20 5.63 -12.41 -8.52
N ALA A 21 5.31 -11.68 -7.46
CA ALA A 21 4.77 -12.20 -6.20
C ALA A 21 3.25 -12.40 -6.22
N ASP A 22 2.69 -12.99 -7.30
CA ASP A 22 1.25 -13.20 -7.50
C ASP A 22 0.56 -13.79 -6.27
N GLY A 23 1.08 -14.88 -5.72
CA GLY A 23 0.50 -15.53 -4.54
C GLY A 23 0.47 -14.66 -3.28
N TYR A 24 1.42 -13.75 -3.12
CA TYR A 24 1.47 -12.79 -2.01
C TYR A 24 0.49 -11.64 -2.24
N ASN A 25 0.43 -11.11 -3.45
CA ASN A 25 -0.49 -10.03 -3.83
C ASN A 25 -1.95 -10.47 -3.70
N ARG A 26 -2.29 -11.68 -4.17
CA ARG A 26 -3.62 -12.28 -3.96
C ARG A 26 -3.93 -12.41 -2.47
N TRP A 27 -2.99 -12.86 -1.66
CA TRP A 27 -3.19 -13.00 -0.23
C TRP A 27 -3.46 -11.65 0.47
N ILE A 28 -2.77 -10.58 0.08
CA ILE A 28 -3.06 -9.22 0.55
C ILE A 28 -4.48 -8.83 0.18
N LEU A 29 -4.86 -9.01 -1.08
CA LEU A 29 -6.18 -8.61 -1.56
C LEU A 29 -7.32 -9.42 -0.98
N ASP A 30 -7.12 -10.71 -0.66
CA ASP A 30 -8.15 -11.53 -0.03
C ASP A 30 -8.63 -10.96 1.31
N TYR A 31 -7.74 -10.29 2.06
CA TYR A 31 -8.12 -9.56 3.28
C TYR A 31 -8.90 -8.27 2.99
N HIS A 32 -8.61 -7.60 1.87
CA HIS A 32 -9.27 -6.36 1.49
C HIS A 32 -10.59 -6.59 0.75
N ARG A 33 -10.75 -7.74 0.11
CA ARG A 33 -11.88 -8.08 -0.76
C ARG A 33 -13.27 -7.86 -0.15
N PRO A 34 -13.54 -8.13 1.15
CA PRO A 34 -14.85 -7.86 1.76
C PRO A 34 -15.25 -6.38 1.77
N TYR A 35 -14.26 -5.48 1.70
CA TYR A 35 -14.45 -4.03 1.79
C TYR A 35 -14.26 -3.30 0.46
N LEU A 36 -13.92 -4.02 -0.62
CA LEU A 36 -13.85 -3.46 -1.97
C LEU A 36 -15.26 -3.21 -2.50
N ALA A 37 -15.54 -1.97 -2.86
CA ALA A 37 -16.86 -1.53 -3.33
C ALA A 37 -16.73 -0.42 -4.39
N ASP A 38 -17.66 -0.41 -5.35
CA ASP A 38 -17.79 0.64 -6.37
C ASP A 38 -18.35 1.94 -5.80
N PRO A 39 -17.87 3.11 -6.21
CA PRO A 39 -16.64 3.38 -6.97
C PRO A 39 -15.37 3.17 -6.14
N LEU A 40 -14.28 2.70 -6.79
CA LEU A 40 -12.97 2.45 -6.17
C LEU A 40 -11.94 3.48 -6.62
N LEU A 41 -11.20 4.04 -5.67
CA LEU A 41 -9.94 4.75 -5.91
C LEU A 41 -8.76 3.87 -5.48
N GLU A 42 -7.83 3.59 -6.38
CA GLU A 42 -6.54 2.99 -6.04
C GLU A 42 -5.47 4.08 -6.01
N ILE A 43 -4.77 4.19 -4.87
CA ILE A 43 -3.70 5.16 -4.63
C ILE A 43 -2.37 4.43 -4.67
N GLY A 44 -1.46 4.90 -5.52
CA GLY A 44 -0.19 4.23 -5.80
C GLY A 44 -0.39 2.99 -6.66
N LEU A 45 -1.05 3.18 -7.82
CA LEU A 45 -1.38 2.09 -8.75
C LEU A 45 -0.15 1.31 -9.24
N GLY A 46 1.05 1.93 -9.20
CA GLY A 46 2.28 1.31 -9.66
C GLY A 46 2.16 0.84 -11.12
N HIS A 47 2.51 -0.41 -11.37
CA HIS A 47 2.36 -1.02 -12.70
C HIS A 47 0.95 -1.58 -12.98
N GLY A 48 -0.05 -1.26 -12.15
CA GLY A 48 -1.42 -1.77 -12.28
C GLY A 48 -1.61 -3.22 -11.82
N THR A 49 -0.66 -3.74 -11.04
CA THR A 49 -0.62 -5.16 -10.62
C THR A 49 -1.87 -5.60 -9.88
N PHE A 50 -2.49 -4.72 -9.09
CA PHE A 50 -3.66 -5.09 -8.30
C PHE A 50 -4.97 -5.00 -9.07
N TYR A 51 -5.06 -4.17 -10.11
CA TYR A 51 -6.28 -3.99 -10.90
C TYR A 51 -6.83 -5.31 -11.45
N GLU A 52 -5.96 -6.20 -11.96
CA GLU A 52 -6.34 -7.50 -12.54
C GLU A 52 -7.09 -8.42 -11.55
N TYR A 53 -6.87 -8.26 -10.24
CA TYR A 53 -7.50 -9.12 -9.24
C TYR A 53 -8.92 -8.70 -8.87
N PHE A 54 -9.35 -7.48 -9.22
CA PHE A 54 -10.67 -6.98 -8.85
C PHE A 54 -11.46 -6.37 -10.00
N CYS A 55 -10.88 -6.23 -11.21
CA CYS A 55 -11.52 -5.59 -12.38
C CYS A 55 -12.89 -6.19 -12.74
N GLU A 56 -13.11 -7.48 -12.53
CA GLU A 56 -14.41 -8.12 -12.78
C GLU A 56 -15.54 -7.64 -11.85
N LYS A 57 -15.20 -7.13 -10.66
CA LYS A 57 -16.15 -6.68 -9.65
C LYS A 57 -16.32 -5.16 -9.58
N ILE A 58 -15.30 -4.41 -9.98
CA ILE A 58 -15.26 -2.96 -9.90
C ILE A 58 -15.53 -2.38 -11.28
N ARG A 59 -16.61 -1.63 -11.42
CA ARG A 59 -17.05 -1.01 -12.68
C ARG A 59 -16.60 0.44 -12.82
N SER A 60 -16.47 1.14 -11.70
CA SER A 60 -16.03 2.52 -11.64
C SER A 60 -14.71 2.58 -10.89
N TYR A 61 -13.63 2.70 -11.62
CA TYR A 61 -12.27 2.69 -11.10
C TYR A 61 -11.53 3.97 -11.47
N VAL A 62 -10.85 4.52 -10.49
CA VAL A 62 -9.88 5.60 -10.68
C VAL A 62 -8.54 5.15 -10.13
N GLY A 63 -7.51 5.13 -10.96
CA GLY A 63 -6.13 4.87 -10.55
C GLY A 63 -5.36 6.17 -10.35
N LEU A 64 -4.66 6.31 -9.25
CA LEU A 64 -3.83 7.48 -8.94
C LEU A 64 -2.40 7.08 -8.68
N ASP A 65 -1.46 7.79 -9.27
CA ASP A 65 -0.04 7.71 -8.92
C ASP A 65 0.62 9.08 -8.99
N ILE A 66 1.75 9.26 -8.31
CA ILE A 66 2.57 10.46 -8.39
C ILE A 66 3.47 10.45 -9.64
N ASP A 67 3.73 9.27 -10.20
CA ASP A 67 4.57 9.08 -11.37
C ASP A 67 3.75 9.06 -12.66
N GLN A 68 3.92 10.09 -13.47
CA GLN A 68 3.25 10.23 -14.75
C GLN A 68 3.51 9.04 -15.68
N THR A 69 4.68 8.40 -15.63
CA THR A 69 5.01 7.27 -16.51
C THR A 69 4.21 6.02 -16.16
N LEU A 70 3.93 5.79 -14.87
CA LEU A 70 3.07 4.70 -14.40
C LEU A 70 1.60 4.94 -14.79
N VAL A 71 1.14 6.19 -14.66
CA VAL A 71 -0.21 6.60 -15.11
C VAL A 71 -0.38 6.36 -16.60
N GLU A 72 0.56 6.78 -17.43
CA GLU A 72 0.53 6.55 -18.89
C GLU A 72 0.57 5.07 -19.26
N HIS A 73 1.36 4.28 -18.54
CA HIS A 73 1.41 2.83 -18.72
C HIS A 73 0.07 2.17 -18.40
N ALA A 74 -0.57 2.54 -17.28
CA ALA A 74 -1.88 2.02 -16.91
C ALA A 74 -2.96 2.43 -17.90
N GLN A 75 -2.99 3.69 -18.35
CA GLN A 75 -3.90 4.19 -19.35
C GLN A 75 -3.80 3.43 -20.69
N LYS A 76 -2.59 3.05 -21.08
CA LYS A 76 -2.36 2.25 -22.29
C LYS A 76 -2.89 0.82 -22.18
N ASN A 77 -2.71 0.20 -21.00
CA ASN A 77 -3.08 -1.19 -20.77
C ASN A 77 -4.58 -1.37 -20.50
N TYR A 78 -5.21 -0.38 -19.84
CA TYR A 78 -6.63 -0.43 -19.44
C TYR A 78 -7.32 0.91 -19.77
N PRO A 79 -7.52 1.23 -21.07
CA PRO A 79 -7.94 2.56 -21.54
C PRO A 79 -9.36 2.96 -21.09
N ASP A 80 -10.20 2.01 -20.69
CA ASP A 80 -11.58 2.26 -20.26
C ASP A 80 -11.69 2.83 -18.85
N ASN A 81 -10.57 2.90 -18.11
CA ASN A 81 -10.55 3.43 -16.75
C ASN A 81 -10.07 4.89 -16.72
N GLN A 82 -10.30 5.52 -15.57
CA GLN A 82 -9.78 6.87 -15.31
C GLN A 82 -8.46 6.81 -14.52
N TYR A 83 -7.55 7.71 -14.88
CA TYR A 83 -6.24 7.80 -14.23
C TYR A 83 -5.89 9.26 -13.95
N VAL A 84 -5.25 9.49 -12.81
CA VAL A 84 -4.85 10.82 -12.35
C VAL A 84 -3.41 10.79 -11.85
N CYS A 85 -2.58 11.71 -12.39
CA CYS A 85 -1.25 11.93 -11.85
C CYS A 85 -1.31 13.03 -10.80
N ALA A 86 -1.24 12.66 -9.52
CA ALA A 86 -1.32 13.61 -8.43
C ALA A 86 -0.56 13.15 -7.18
N ASP A 87 -0.08 14.13 -6.39
CA ASP A 87 0.46 13.90 -5.06
C ASP A 87 -0.67 13.91 -4.03
N LEU A 88 -0.86 12.78 -3.36
CA LEU A 88 -1.89 12.59 -2.33
C LEU A 88 -1.78 13.59 -1.17
N SER A 89 -0.58 14.08 -0.87
CA SER A 89 -0.35 15.09 0.17
C SER A 89 -0.53 16.54 -0.32
N SER A 90 -0.74 16.76 -1.60
CA SER A 90 -0.88 18.11 -2.18
C SER A 90 -2.24 18.73 -1.89
N LYS A 91 -2.30 20.07 -2.02
CA LYS A 91 -3.59 20.80 -2.00
C LYS A 91 -4.37 20.62 -3.30
N THR A 92 -3.70 20.20 -4.37
CA THR A 92 -4.30 20.00 -5.69
C THR A 92 -4.98 18.65 -5.81
N PHE A 93 -4.60 17.66 -5.01
CA PHE A 93 -5.25 16.35 -4.96
C PHE A 93 -6.78 16.46 -4.92
N THR A 94 -7.30 17.32 -4.03
CA THR A 94 -8.75 17.49 -3.90
C THR A 94 -9.41 18.07 -5.14
N LYS A 95 -8.75 18.97 -5.87
CA LYS A 95 -9.35 19.61 -7.07
C LYS A 95 -9.54 18.64 -8.22
N GLU A 96 -8.63 17.69 -8.39
CA GLU A 96 -8.63 16.73 -9.49
C GLU A 96 -9.59 15.56 -9.23
N ILE A 97 -9.85 15.23 -7.96
CA ILE A 97 -10.64 14.07 -7.55
C ILE A 97 -11.96 14.45 -6.85
N THR A 98 -12.16 15.70 -6.42
CA THR A 98 -13.35 16.11 -5.63
C THR A 98 -14.68 15.99 -6.34
N GLN A 99 -14.71 15.82 -7.64
CA GLN A 99 -15.93 15.52 -8.39
C GLN A 99 -16.43 14.08 -8.14
N HIS A 100 -15.57 13.23 -7.61
CA HIS A 100 -15.84 11.81 -7.33
C HIS A 100 -16.01 11.59 -5.83
N ARG A 101 -16.85 10.62 -5.50
CA ARG A 101 -16.99 10.07 -4.15
C ARG A 101 -16.80 8.57 -4.25
N PHE A 102 -15.94 8.02 -3.39
CA PHE A 102 -15.54 6.62 -3.45
C PHE A 102 -16.14 5.83 -2.30
N ASN A 103 -16.63 4.64 -2.58
CA ASN A 103 -17.07 3.69 -1.56
C ASN A 103 -15.90 2.88 -1.01
N SER A 104 -14.83 2.75 -1.78
CA SER A 104 -13.58 2.19 -1.26
C SER A 104 -12.37 2.93 -1.81
N ILE A 105 -11.33 3.04 -0.97
CA ILE A 105 -10.02 3.57 -1.34
C ILE A 105 -8.99 2.50 -0.99
N LEU A 106 -8.27 2.00 -1.99
CA LEU A 106 -7.19 1.03 -1.83
C LEU A 106 -5.85 1.78 -1.81
N CYS A 107 -5.05 1.59 -0.76
CA CYS A 107 -3.76 2.26 -0.60
C CYS A 107 -2.77 1.26 0.01
N LEU A 108 -2.02 0.58 -0.85
CA LEU A 108 -1.14 -0.52 -0.49
C LEU A 108 0.32 -0.12 -0.65
N ASN A 109 1.08 -0.10 0.43
CA ASN A 109 2.50 0.28 0.48
C ASN A 109 2.76 1.67 -0.15
N VAL A 110 1.98 2.67 0.26
CA VAL A 110 2.10 4.06 -0.21
C VAL A 110 2.27 5.03 0.96
N LEU A 111 1.49 4.85 2.03
CA LEU A 111 1.42 5.84 3.12
C LEU A 111 2.76 6.03 3.84
N GLU A 112 3.60 5.01 3.89
CA GLU A 112 4.95 5.04 4.44
C GLU A 112 5.91 5.93 3.64
N HIS A 113 5.64 6.18 2.35
CA HIS A 113 6.42 7.04 1.47
C HIS A 113 6.02 8.52 1.55
N ILE A 114 4.96 8.85 2.29
CA ILE A 114 4.45 10.21 2.39
C ILE A 114 4.89 10.82 3.72
N GLU A 115 5.65 11.92 3.66
CA GLU A 115 6.14 12.60 4.86
C GLU A 115 4.97 13.12 5.72
N ASP A 116 4.03 13.88 5.12
CA ASP A 116 2.79 14.36 5.76
C ASP A 116 1.65 13.34 5.58
N HIS A 117 1.75 12.21 6.26
CA HIS A 117 0.77 11.13 6.20
C HIS A 117 -0.59 11.51 6.82
N GLU A 118 -0.62 12.50 7.73
CA GLU A 118 -1.88 13.03 8.27
C GLU A 118 -2.69 13.70 7.18
N LYS A 119 -2.05 14.57 6.41
CA LYS A 119 -2.70 15.27 5.31
C LYS A 119 -3.14 14.29 4.23
N ALA A 120 -2.33 13.28 3.92
CA ALA A 120 -2.69 12.22 3.00
C ALA A 120 -3.95 11.48 3.46
N LEU A 121 -4.01 11.06 4.74
CA LEU A 121 -5.19 10.38 5.28
C LEU A 121 -6.44 11.28 5.32
N LYS A 122 -6.30 12.56 5.69
CA LYS A 122 -7.40 13.54 5.62
C LYS A 122 -7.92 13.71 4.20
N ASN A 123 -7.04 13.76 3.21
CA ASN A 123 -7.41 13.86 1.80
C ASN A 123 -8.19 12.62 1.34
N MET A 124 -7.77 11.40 1.73
CA MET A 124 -8.54 10.18 1.48
C MET A 124 -9.93 10.23 2.12
N LEU A 125 -10.01 10.58 3.41
CA LEU A 125 -11.30 10.69 4.12
C LEU A 125 -12.23 11.75 3.49
N ASN A 126 -11.70 12.82 2.91
CA ASN A 126 -12.50 13.87 2.28
C ASN A 126 -13.20 13.40 1.00
N VAL A 127 -12.62 12.47 0.25
CA VAL A 127 -13.21 11.94 -0.99
C VAL A 127 -13.98 10.62 -0.77
N LEU A 128 -13.95 10.09 0.45
CA LEU A 128 -14.69 8.89 0.85
C LEU A 128 -16.16 9.21 1.10
N THR A 129 -17.07 8.32 0.68
CA THR A 129 -18.49 8.38 1.07
C THR A 129 -18.65 8.11 2.58
N PRO A 130 -19.77 8.53 3.22
CA PRO A 130 -20.00 8.28 4.65
C PRO A 130 -19.97 6.79 5.05
N SER A 131 -20.38 5.89 4.15
CA SER A 131 -20.36 4.43 4.36
C SER A 131 -19.13 3.74 3.78
N GLY A 132 -18.22 4.51 3.19
CA GLY A 132 -17.05 3.98 2.51
C GLY A 132 -15.92 3.53 3.45
N HIS A 133 -14.98 2.80 2.89
CA HIS A 133 -13.82 2.27 3.60
C HIS A 133 -12.50 2.65 2.93
N ILE A 134 -11.48 2.95 3.75
CA ILE A 134 -10.09 3.04 3.30
C ILE A 134 -9.40 1.75 3.69
N LEU A 135 -8.80 1.10 2.71
CA LEU A 135 -8.13 -0.19 2.80
C LEU A 135 -6.63 0.06 2.74
N LEU A 136 -5.97 0.01 3.90
CA LEU A 136 -4.54 0.27 4.02
C LEU A 136 -3.76 -1.03 4.21
N PHE A 137 -2.59 -1.08 3.59
CA PHE A 137 -1.57 -2.07 3.86
C PHE A 137 -0.22 -1.36 3.93
N VAL A 138 0.45 -1.41 5.09
CA VAL A 138 1.68 -0.66 5.36
C VAL A 138 2.71 -1.54 6.08
N PRO A 139 4.00 -1.26 5.99
CA PRO A 139 5.02 -1.98 6.75
C PRO A 139 4.82 -1.78 8.24
N ALA A 140 4.97 -2.88 9.01
CA ALA A 140 4.75 -2.88 10.45
C ALA A 140 6.06 -2.76 11.25
N PHE A 141 5.93 -2.21 12.45
CA PHE A 141 6.95 -2.10 13.50
C PHE A 141 8.21 -1.32 13.11
N GLN A 142 8.38 -0.14 13.70
CA GLN A 142 9.58 0.69 13.51
C GLN A 142 10.88 -0.07 13.87
N ALA A 143 10.81 -1.04 14.78
CA ALA A 143 11.94 -1.91 15.11
C ALA A 143 12.40 -2.81 13.94
N LEU A 144 11.56 -3.01 12.94
CA LEU A 144 11.90 -3.72 11.70
C LEU A 144 12.43 -2.82 10.59
N TYR A 145 12.57 -1.51 10.84
CA TYR A 145 13.11 -0.59 9.84
C TYR A 145 14.58 -0.90 9.53
N THR A 146 14.90 -1.06 8.26
CA THR A 146 16.22 -1.47 7.76
C THR A 146 16.72 -0.53 6.66
N ASP A 147 17.93 -0.79 6.15
CA ASP A 147 18.47 -0.11 4.97
C ASP A 147 17.58 -0.30 3.74
N LEU A 148 16.87 -1.43 3.61
CA LEU A 148 15.93 -1.65 2.51
C LEU A 148 14.75 -0.69 2.56
N ASP A 149 14.23 -0.37 3.74
CA ASP A 149 13.18 0.65 3.91
C ASP A 149 13.68 2.03 3.50
N ARG A 150 14.92 2.37 3.91
CA ARG A 150 15.54 3.65 3.56
C ARG A 150 15.78 3.75 2.04
N LEU A 151 16.26 2.68 1.41
CA LEU A 151 16.45 2.60 -0.04
C LEU A 151 15.13 2.69 -0.82
N ALA A 152 14.05 2.14 -0.26
CA ALA A 152 12.71 2.25 -0.80
C ALA A 152 12.09 3.65 -0.60
N GLY A 153 12.71 4.52 0.21
CA GLY A 153 12.20 5.87 0.51
C GLY A 153 11.10 5.89 1.58
N HIS A 154 11.06 4.88 2.46
CA HIS A 154 10.12 4.88 3.58
C HIS A 154 10.53 5.91 4.63
N TYR A 155 9.59 6.71 5.09
CA TYR A 155 9.78 7.58 6.25
C TYR A 155 9.60 6.81 7.56
N ARG A 156 8.72 5.79 7.57
CA ARG A 156 8.32 5.08 8.81
C ARG A 156 7.70 3.72 8.56
N ARG A 157 7.54 2.97 9.65
CA ARG A 157 6.72 1.78 9.76
C ARG A 157 5.67 2.01 10.86
N TYR A 158 4.60 1.25 10.86
CA TYR A 158 3.43 1.52 11.71
C TYR A 158 3.16 0.37 12.68
N THR A 159 2.68 0.72 13.87
CA THR A 159 1.95 -0.21 14.74
C THR A 159 0.45 0.09 14.67
N ILE A 160 -0.38 -0.83 15.19
CA ILE A 160 -1.81 -0.55 15.29
C ILE A 160 -2.09 0.68 16.18
N LYS A 161 -1.28 0.90 17.21
CA LYS A 161 -1.38 2.08 18.08
C LYS A 161 -1.14 3.38 17.29
N ASP A 162 -0.09 3.42 16.47
CA ASP A 162 0.23 4.58 15.64
C ASP A 162 -0.90 4.85 14.64
N MET A 163 -1.41 3.80 14.01
CA MET A 163 -2.50 3.92 13.04
C MET A 163 -3.81 4.37 13.70
N THR A 164 -4.11 3.90 14.91
CA THR A 164 -5.29 4.36 15.67
C THR A 164 -5.19 5.83 16.02
N LEU A 165 -4.03 6.29 16.49
CA LEU A 165 -3.80 7.71 16.79
C LEU A 165 -3.93 8.57 15.53
N LEU A 166 -3.35 8.13 14.43
CA LEU A 166 -3.44 8.82 13.14
C LEU A 166 -4.89 8.91 12.64
N ALA A 167 -5.63 7.79 12.66
CA ALA A 167 -7.01 7.74 12.22
C ALA A 167 -7.89 8.70 13.03
N ASN A 168 -7.83 8.63 14.37
CA ASN A 168 -8.61 9.49 15.26
C ASN A 168 -8.29 10.97 15.04
N LYS A 169 -7.01 11.34 14.85
CA LYS A 169 -6.59 12.70 14.57
C LYS A 169 -7.15 13.23 13.23
N CYS A 170 -7.40 12.33 12.30
CA CYS A 170 -7.91 12.67 10.95
C CYS A 170 -9.44 12.61 10.83
N GLY A 171 -10.18 12.17 11.85
CA GLY A 171 -11.63 12.01 11.82
C GLY A 171 -12.07 10.69 11.19
N GLY A 172 -11.30 9.64 11.44
CA GLY A 172 -11.63 8.28 11.03
C GLY A 172 -11.42 7.28 12.17
N SER A 173 -12.07 6.14 12.07
CA SER A 173 -11.96 5.03 13.04
C SER A 173 -11.59 3.72 12.35
N ILE A 174 -10.91 2.85 13.11
CA ILE A 174 -10.50 1.53 12.61
C ILE A 174 -11.66 0.55 12.79
N VAL A 175 -12.06 -0.11 11.68
CA VAL A 175 -13.08 -1.16 11.65
C VAL A 175 -12.47 -2.53 11.86
N GLU A 176 -11.36 -2.78 11.17
CA GLU A 176 -10.65 -4.05 11.23
C GLU A 176 -9.15 -3.83 11.09
N TRP A 177 -8.37 -4.71 11.70
CA TRP A 177 -6.93 -4.71 11.55
C TRP A 177 -6.30 -6.07 11.84
N SER A 178 -5.13 -6.28 11.26
CA SER A 178 -4.31 -7.46 11.53
C SER A 178 -2.86 -7.18 11.17
N TYR A 179 -1.93 -7.68 11.98
CA TYR A 179 -0.57 -7.86 11.50
C TYR A 179 -0.54 -8.99 10.48
N PHE A 180 0.35 -8.89 9.52
CA PHE A 180 0.35 -9.72 8.34
C PHE A 180 1.75 -10.28 8.08
N ASN A 181 1.80 -11.58 7.72
CA ASN A 181 3.03 -12.25 7.36
C ASN A 181 4.07 -12.33 8.50
N PHE A 182 3.78 -13.16 9.50
CA PHE A 182 4.63 -13.40 10.67
C PHE A 182 6.05 -13.87 10.27
N LEU A 183 6.17 -14.90 9.43
CA LEU A 183 7.47 -15.44 9.03
C LEU A 183 8.26 -14.44 8.17
N GLY A 184 7.57 -13.66 7.33
CA GLY A 184 8.18 -12.55 6.62
C GLY A 184 8.75 -11.49 7.57
N GLY A 185 8.05 -11.20 8.67
CA GLY A 185 8.55 -10.30 9.72
C GLY A 185 9.83 -10.81 10.37
N ILE A 186 9.94 -12.11 10.64
CA ILE A 186 11.18 -12.74 11.15
C ILE A 186 12.29 -12.63 10.11
N GLY A 187 12.02 -12.96 8.85
CA GLY A 187 12.98 -12.83 7.76
C GLY A 187 13.47 -11.39 7.58
N TRP A 188 12.56 -10.41 7.69
CA TRP A 188 12.91 -9.00 7.63
C TRP A 188 13.76 -8.55 8.82
N TRP A 189 13.49 -9.06 10.01
CA TRP A 189 14.31 -8.81 11.19
C TRP A 189 15.74 -9.35 11.02
N ILE A 190 15.90 -10.53 10.43
CA ILE A 190 17.22 -11.10 10.10
C ILE A 190 17.95 -10.22 9.09
N ASN A 191 17.26 -9.68 8.08
CA ASN A 191 17.83 -8.76 7.10
C ASN A 191 18.42 -7.47 7.71
N ARG A 192 18.04 -7.11 8.94
CA ARG A 192 18.64 -5.99 9.67
C ARG A 192 20.16 -6.15 9.87
N PHE A 193 20.66 -7.38 9.91
CA PHE A 193 22.08 -7.69 10.08
C PHE A 193 22.82 -7.83 8.75
N MET A 194 22.11 -7.61 7.62
CA MET A 194 22.66 -7.68 6.27
C MET A 194 22.68 -6.28 5.68
N SER A 195 23.82 -5.90 5.06
CA SER A 195 23.91 -4.63 4.34
C SER A 195 23.49 -4.82 2.89
N HIS A 196 22.52 -4.05 2.43
CA HIS A 196 22.06 -4.05 1.05
C HIS A 196 22.41 -2.71 0.37
N LYS A 197 22.92 -2.78 -0.86
CA LYS A 197 23.28 -1.58 -1.65
C LYS A 197 22.14 -1.13 -2.59
N SER A 198 21.22 -2.03 -2.91
CA SER A 198 20.11 -1.80 -3.83
C SER A 198 18.96 -2.74 -3.55
N LEU A 199 17.72 -2.31 -3.87
CA LEU A 199 16.53 -3.17 -3.83
C LEU A 199 16.56 -4.28 -4.89
N ASN A 200 17.31 -4.08 -5.97
CA ASN A 200 17.49 -5.06 -7.03
C ASN A 200 18.78 -5.92 -6.84
N ASP A 201 19.34 -5.93 -5.63
CA ASP A 201 20.44 -6.84 -5.30
C ASP A 201 20.00 -8.29 -5.58
N PRO A 202 20.83 -9.12 -6.27
CA PRO A 202 20.51 -10.52 -6.55
C PRO A 202 20.14 -11.33 -5.30
N SER A 203 20.73 -10.99 -4.15
CA SER A 203 20.42 -11.62 -2.86
C SER A 203 18.99 -11.32 -2.40
N VAL A 204 18.50 -10.10 -2.59
CA VAL A 204 17.12 -9.69 -2.27
C VAL A 204 16.13 -10.42 -3.16
N ASN A 205 16.37 -10.45 -4.47
CA ASN A 205 15.51 -11.15 -5.42
C ASN A 205 15.43 -12.66 -5.14
N GLN A 206 16.57 -13.29 -4.78
CA GLN A 206 16.59 -14.71 -4.41
C GLN A 206 15.81 -14.98 -3.13
N GLN A 207 15.92 -14.11 -2.12
CA GLN A 207 15.15 -14.20 -0.87
C GLN A 207 13.65 -14.08 -1.13
N VAL A 208 13.21 -13.14 -1.96
CA VAL A 208 11.80 -12.95 -2.32
C VAL A 208 11.25 -14.20 -3.05
N ARG A 209 11.99 -14.77 -4.00
CA ARG A 209 11.58 -16.01 -4.70
C ARG A 209 11.51 -17.20 -3.76
N PHE A 210 12.50 -17.37 -2.88
CA PHE A 210 12.48 -18.43 -1.86
C PHE A 210 11.29 -18.25 -0.92
N PHE A 211 11.05 -17.03 -0.44
CA PHE A 211 9.91 -16.70 0.40
C PHE A 211 8.60 -17.10 -0.29
N ASN A 212 8.36 -16.63 -1.52
CA ASN A 212 7.12 -16.89 -2.23
C ASN A 212 6.85 -18.39 -2.46
N LYS A 213 7.91 -19.16 -2.75
CA LYS A 213 7.76 -20.59 -3.08
C LYS A 213 7.64 -21.48 -1.84
N ILE A 214 8.40 -21.18 -0.79
CA ILE A 214 8.54 -22.08 0.37
C ILE A 214 7.86 -21.50 1.61
N VAL A 215 8.15 -20.24 1.96
CA VAL A 215 7.72 -19.67 3.25
C VAL A 215 6.27 -19.22 3.24
N LEU A 216 5.79 -18.71 2.10
CA LEU A 216 4.44 -18.16 1.97
C LEU A 216 3.31 -19.14 2.34
N PRO A 217 3.32 -20.43 1.93
CA PRO A 217 2.28 -21.37 2.35
C PRO A 217 2.20 -21.54 3.86
N PHE A 218 3.37 -21.64 4.52
CA PHE A 218 3.44 -21.76 5.99
C PHE A 218 3.01 -20.46 6.68
N SER A 219 3.39 -19.29 6.11
CA SER A 219 2.93 -17.98 6.60
C SER A 219 1.41 -17.88 6.58
N LYS A 220 0.77 -18.33 5.50
CA LYS A 220 -0.70 -18.36 5.40
C LYS A 220 -1.34 -19.26 6.44
N LEU A 221 -0.75 -20.44 6.69
CA LEU A 221 -1.27 -21.41 7.66
C LEU A 221 -1.25 -20.87 9.10
N ILE A 222 -0.16 -20.19 9.51
CA ILE A 222 -0.01 -19.66 10.87
C ILE A 222 -0.64 -18.28 11.07
N GLN A 223 -1.00 -17.58 9.99
CA GLN A 223 -1.55 -16.23 10.03
C GLN A 223 -2.73 -16.07 11.00
N PRO A 224 -3.73 -16.98 11.08
CA PRO A 224 -4.83 -16.84 12.03
C PRO A 224 -4.40 -16.76 13.49
N LEU A 225 -3.30 -17.42 13.85
CA LEU A 225 -2.75 -17.49 15.21
C LEU A 225 -1.90 -16.26 15.54
N THR A 226 -1.22 -15.68 14.55
CA THR A 226 -0.20 -14.63 14.75
C THR A 226 -0.70 -13.22 14.47
N LYS A 227 -1.82 -13.08 13.76
CA LYS A 227 -2.35 -11.81 13.21
C LYS A 227 -2.56 -10.67 14.22
N LYS A 228 -2.64 -10.95 15.52
CA LYS A 228 -2.83 -9.91 16.56
C LYS A 228 -1.55 -9.53 17.29
N PHE A 229 -0.45 -10.23 17.04
CA PHE A 229 0.78 -10.06 17.82
C PHE A 229 1.92 -9.45 17.00
N PHE A 230 2.19 -9.99 15.80
CA PHE A 230 3.36 -9.62 15.02
C PHE A 230 3.20 -9.99 13.54
N GLY A 231 3.88 -9.22 12.67
CA GLY A 231 3.97 -9.46 11.23
C GLY A 231 4.89 -8.46 10.55
N GLN A 232 5.21 -8.72 9.30
CA GLN A 232 6.01 -7.82 8.46
C GLN A 232 5.27 -6.53 8.14
N SER A 233 3.95 -6.64 7.96
CA SER A 233 3.07 -5.56 7.54
C SER A 233 1.85 -5.46 8.45
N LEU A 234 1.14 -4.35 8.36
CA LEU A 234 -0.10 -4.06 9.06
C LEU A 234 -1.20 -3.81 8.01
N TYR A 235 -2.23 -4.62 8.06
CA TYR A 235 -3.49 -4.45 7.34
C TYR A 235 -4.47 -3.67 8.21
N VAL A 236 -5.13 -2.66 7.65
CA VAL A 236 -6.10 -1.83 8.37
C VAL A 236 -7.25 -1.44 7.46
N ILE A 237 -8.47 -1.58 7.96
CA ILE A 237 -9.67 -0.99 7.37
C ILE A 237 -10.11 0.19 8.23
N LEU A 238 -10.23 1.34 7.59
CA LEU A 238 -10.72 2.56 8.19
C LEU A 238 -12.08 2.95 7.62
N LYS A 239 -12.89 3.61 8.42
CA LYS A 239 -14.08 4.32 7.97
C LYS A 239 -14.00 5.78 8.42
N LYS A 240 -14.77 6.64 7.74
CA LYS A 240 -14.96 8.02 8.17
C LYS A 240 -15.88 8.06 9.38
N ASP A 241 -15.55 8.89 10.38
CA ASP A 241 -16.46 9.15 11.49
C ASP A 241 -17.64 9.99 10.99
N VAL A 242 -18.83 9.61 11.39
CA VAL A 242 -20.04 10.40 11.10
C VAL A 242 -20.08 11.51 12.15
N THR A 243 -19.81 12.73 11.73
CA THR A 243 -20.01 13.95 12.54
C THR A 243 -21.45 14.38 12.51
#